data_7821cc3e6525c9c484e082090a86a8db
#
_entry.id   7821cc3e6525c9c484e082090a86a8db
#
_cell.length_a   1.000
_cell.length_b   1.000
_cell.length_c   1.000
_cell.angle_alpha   90.00
_cell.angle_beta   90.00
_cell.angle_gamma   90.00
#
_symmetry.space_group_name_H-M   'P 1'
#
loop_
_entity.id
_entity.type
_entity.pdbx_description
1 polymer ?
#
loop_
_entity_poly.entity_id
_entity_poly.type
_entity_poly.pdbx_seq_one_letter_code
_entity_poly.pdbx_strand_id
1 'polypeptide(L)'
;MNRSDILIPGDHNVENYLAAIAAVWGEVAPATIAEYARTFGGVPHRSELLRVRRGVKWYNDSIGSSPSRTIAGLKSFDRRVILIAGGYDKHIPYDPLGPVAADTVKTAILMGATGDKIEQAIRACSDLPIVRVKNMEEAVAAANRLAQDGDIVFMSPASASFDMYRNFEERGNHFRRLVMEMEE
;
A
#
# COMPACT_ATOMS: atom_id res chain seq x y z
N MET A 1 18.36 -19.91 5.09
CA MET A 1 17.36 -19.00 4.50
C MET A 1 18.05 -17.68 4.18
N ASN A 2 17.87 -17.15 2.99
CA ASN A 2 18.35 -15.84 2.57
C ASN A 2 17.19 -14.85 2.56
N ARG A 3 17.51 -13.54 2.58
CA ARG A 3 16.50 -12.48 2.43
C ARG A 3 15.64 -12.65 1.15
N SER A 4 16.25 -13.13 0.07
CA SER A 4 15.59 -13.40 -1.21
C SER A 4 14.56 -14.53 -1.16
N ASP A 5 14.56 -15.35 -0.11
CA ASP A 5 13.54 -16.39 0.08
C ASP A 5 12.21 -15.83 0.58
N ILE A 6 12.20 -14.60 1.14
CA ILE A 6 11.00 -13.94 1.66
C ILE A 6 10.24 -13.28 0.52
N LEU A 7 9.05 -13.78 0.22
CA LEU A 7 8.24 -13.29 -0.91
C LEU A 7 7.63 -11.90 -0.69
N ILE A 8 7.30 -11.56 0.56
CA ILE A 8 6.68 -10.28 0.89
C ILE A 8 7.71 -9.15 0.89
N PRO A 9 7.46 -8.02 0.19
CA PRO A 9 8.45 -6.97 0.00
C PRO A 9 8.68 -6.13 1.27
N GLY A 10 9.87 -5.50 1.34
CA GLY A 10 10.22 -4.50 2.34
C GLY A 10 11.03 -5.03 3.53
N ASP A 11 11.95 -4.18 4.02
CA ASP A 11 12.88 -4.51 5.12
C ASP A 11 12.14 -4.77 6.44
N HIS A 12 11.04 -4.04 6.68
CA HIS A 12 10.17 -4.26 7.83
C HIS A 12 9.58 -5.69 7.88
N ASN A 13 9.39 -6.35 6.72
CA ASN A 13 8.95 -7.73 6.68
C ASN A 13 10.09 -8.70 7.02
N VAL A 14 11.33 -8.36 6.66
CA VAL A 14 12.50 -9.13 7.14
C VAL A 14 12.59 -9.06 8.66
N GLU A 15 12.41 -7.88 9.26
CA GLU A 15 12.38 -7.70 10.72
C GLU A 15 11.25 -8.52 11.37
N ASN A 16 10.03 -8.53 10.76
CA ASN A 16 8.93 -9.36 11.21
C ASN A 16 9.28 -10.86 11.18
N TYR A 17 9.96 -11.32 10.12
CA TYR A 17 10.46 -12.71 10.05
C TYR A 17 11.47 -13.01 11.12
N LEU A 18 12.43 -12.11 11.36
CA LEU A 18 13.44 -12.30 12.43
C LEU A 18 12.77 -12.41 13.80
N ALA A 19 11.78 -11.57 14.09
CA ALA A 19 11.02 -11.63 15.33
C ALA A 19 10.23 -12.95 15.45
N ALA A 20 9.56 -13.37 14.38
CA ALA A 20 8.82 -14.63 14.37
C ALA A 20 9.76 -15.85 14.54
N ILE A 21 10.91 -15.86 13.85
CA ILE A 21 11.93 -16.91 13.98
C ILE A 21 12.47 -16.96 15.42
N ALA A 22 12.76 -15.80 16.03
CA ALA A 22 13.22 -15.75 17.41
C ALA A 22 12.18 -16.34 18.39
N ALA A 23 10.91 -16.10 18.16
CA ALA A 23 9.82 -16.61 18.99
C ALA A 23 9.65 -18.14 18.94
N VAL A 24 9.98 -18.77 17.79
CA VAL A 24 9.84 -20.21 17.58
C VAL A 24 11.17 -20.95 17.54
N TRP A 25 12.26 -20.27 17.89
CA TRP A 25 13.62 -20.85 17.82
C TRP A 25 13.78 -22.05 18.75
N GLY A 26 14.17 -23.17 18.17
CA GLY A 26 14.33 -24.44 18.90
C GLY A 26 13.07 -25.31 18.90
N GLU A 27 11.89 -24.76 18.58
CA GLU A 27 10.63 -25.53 18.51
C GLU A 27 10.29 -25.92 17.07
N VAL A 28 10.66 -25.08 16.09
CA VAL A 28 10.41 -25.29 14.67
C VAL A 28 11.71 -25.54 13.91
N ALA A 29 11.73 -26.60 13.10
CA ALA A 29 12.92 -26.92 12.31
C ALA A 29 13.29 -25.79 11.31
N PRO A 30 14.59 -25.47 11.13
CA PRO A 30 15.03 -24.43 10.20
C PRO A 30 14.56 -24.65 8.74
N ALA A 31 14.42 -25.91 8.33
CA ALA A 31 13.90 -26.27 7.00
C ALA A 31 12.44 -25.82 6.81
N THR A 32 11.59 -26.03 7.83
CA THR A 32 10.18 -25.60 7.82
C THR A 32 10.07 -24.07 7.78
N ILE A 33 10.92 -23.36 8.54
CA ILE A 33 10.98 -21.90 8.50
C ILE A 33 11.33 -21.40 7.08
N ALA A 34 12.32 -22.02 6.45
CA ALA A 34 12.75 -21.65 5.10
C ALA A 34 11.69 -21.96 4.05
N GLU A 35 10.97 -23.07 4.17
CA GLU A 35 9.84 -23.42 3.30
C GLU A 35 8.69 -22.42 3.44
N TYR A 36 8.34 -22.07 4.68
CA TYR A 36 7.29 -21.07 4.96
C TYR A 36 7.66 -19.71 4.36
N ALA A 37 8.91 -19.28 4.47
CA ALA A 37 9.35 -18.01 3.88
C ALA A 37 9.18 -17.95 2.35
N ARG A 38 9.35 -19.08 1.66
CA ARG A 38 9.18 -19.20 0.20
C ARG A 38 7.74 -19.35 -0.25
N THR A 39 6.82 -19.63 0.65
CA THR A 39 5.40 -19.90 0.32
C THR A 39 4.44 -18.88 0.89
N PHE A 40 4.84 -18.16 1.95
CA PHE A 40 3.97 -17.19 2.60
C PHE A 40 3.83 -15.90 1.77
N GLY A 41 2.67 -15.74 1.14
CA GLY A 41 2.34 -14.58 0.28
C GLY A 41 1.93 -13.31 1.03
N GLY A 42 2.00 -13.29 2.36
CA GLY A 42 1.59 -12.14 3.18
C GLY A 42 0.21 -12.27 3.81
N VAL A 43 -0.17 -11.21 4.52
CA VAL A 43 -1.48 -11.08 5.16
C VAL A 43 -2.40 -10.25 4.26
N PRO A 44 -3.68 -10.61 4.10
CA PRO A 44 -4.64 -9.78 3.35
C PRO A 44 -4.60 -8.32 3.78
N HIS A 45 -4.74 -7.41 2.85
CA HIS A 45 -4.73 -5.96 3.05
C HIS A 45 -3.40 -5.35 3.54
N ARG A 46 -2.30 -6.10 3.57
CA ARG A 46 -0.97 -5.60 3.94
C ARG A 46 -0.01 -5.75 2.76
N SER A 47 0.19 -4.69 2.00
CA SER A 47 1.00 -4.65 0.77
C SER A 47 0.76 -5.89 -0.12
N GLU A 48 -0.49 -6.32 -0.17
CA GLU A 48 -0.94 -7.54 -0.83
C GLU A 48 -0.99 -7.33 -2.34
N LEU A 49 -0.22 -8.09 -3.11
CA LEU A 49 -0.34 -8.11 -4.56
C LEU A 49 -1.64 -8.80 -4.97
N LEU A 50 -2.59 -8.06 -5.50
CA LEU A 50 -3.88 -8.58 -5.96
C LEU A 50 -3.80 -9.16 -7.36
N ARG A 51 -3.19 -8.42 -8.28
CA ARG A 51 -3.21 -8.74 -9.71
C ARG A 51 -2.06 -8.04 -10.43
N VAL A 52 -1.55 -8.68 -11.48
CA VAL A 52 -0.76 -8.02 -12.51
C VAL A 52 -1.63 -7.94 -13.76
N ARG A 53 -1.89 -6.73 -14.24
CA ARG A 53 -2.74 -6.50 -15.42
C ARG A 53 -2.06 -5.52 -16.37
N ARG A 54 -1.88 -5.89 -17.63
CA ARG A 54 -1.16 -5.08 -18.64
C ARG A 54 0.20 -4.60 -18.13
N GLY A 55 0.93 -5.49 -17.42
CA GLY A 55 2.22 -5.18 -16.78
C GLY A 55 2.12 -4.32 -15.51
N VAL A 56 0.95 -3.80 -15.15
CA VAL A 56 0.74 -2.99 -13.94
C VAL A 56 0.46 -3.90 -12.74
N LYS A 57 1.21 -3.70 -11.65
CA LYS A 57 1.03 -4.42 -10.38
C LYS A 57 0.09 -3.65 -9.46
N TRP A 58 -0.97 -4.29 -8.97
CA TRP A 58 -1.97 -3.69 -8.08
C TRP A 58 -1.83 -4.21 -6.66
N TYR A 59 -1.48 -3.32 -5.73
CA TYR A 59 -1.25 -3.66 -4.33
C TYR A 59 -2.31 -3.08 -3.42
N ASN A 60 -2.81 -3.91 -2.49
CA ASN A 60 -3.76 -3.55 -1.45
C ASN A 60 -3.05 -3.45 -0.10
N ASP A 61 -2.99 -2.26 0.45
CA ASP A 61 -2.46 -1.98 1.78
C ASP A 61 -3.51 -1.24 2.64
N SER A 62 -4.76 -1.68 2.56
CA SER A 62 -5.88 -1.03 3.27
C SER A 62 -5.67 -0.95 4.78
N ILE A 63 -4.86 -1.83 5.36
CA ILE A 63 -4.46 -1.76 6.78
C ILE A 63 -3.54 -0.56 7.08
N GLY A 64 -2.95 0.07 6.07
CA GLY A 64 -2.10 1.26 6.16
C GLY A 64 -2.87 2.50 6.57
N SER A 65 -3.47 2.50 7.76
CA SER A 65 -4.40 3.52 8.25
C SER A 65 -3.73 4.66 9.02
N SER A 66 -2.45 4.92 8.74
CA SER A 66 -1.69 6.08 9.26
C SER A 66 -0.56 6.46 8.29
N PRO A 67 -0.08 7.73 8.30
CA PRO A 67 1.02 8.18 7.47
C PRO A 67 2.29 7.34 7.62
N SER A 68 2.67 6.97 8.85
CA SER A 68 3.87 6.16 9.10
C SER A 68 3.81 4.77 8.44
N ARG A 69 2.63 4.15 8.38
CA ARG A 69 2.44 2.86 7.72
C ARG A 69 2.54 2.98 6.20
N THR A 70 1.88 3.96 5.62
CA THR A 70 1.97 4.25 4.19
C THR A 70 3.42 4.58 3.78
N ILE A 71 4.14 5.37 4.59
CA ILE A 71 5.57 5.66 4.39
C ILE A 71 6.40 4.36 4.34
N ALA A 72 6.19 3.44 5.28
CA ALA A 72 6.88 2.16 5.29
C ALA A 72 6.58 1.33 4.04
N GLY A 73 5.31 1.29 3.60
CA GLY A 73 4.90 0.63 2.37
C GLY A 73 5.53 1.27 1.12
N LEU A 74 5.51 2.59 1.01
CA LEU A 74 6.10 3.32 -0.12
C LEU A 74 7.60 3.02 -0.29
N LYS A 75 8.34 2.97 0.82
CA LYS A 75 9.79 2.67 0.84
C LYS A 75 10.12 1.22 0.48
N SER A 76 9.15 0.32 0.40
CA SER A 76 9.38 -1.09 0.04
C SER A 76 9.49 -1.32 -1.47
N PHE A 77 9.14 -0.34 -2.29
CA PHE A 77 9.22 -0.42 -3.74
C PHE A 77 10.50 0.21 -4.28
N ASP A 78 11.02 -0.37 -5.36
CA ASP A 78 12.22 0.07 -6.07
C ASP A 78 11.97 1.19 -7.10
N ARG A 79 10.71 1.62 -7.23
CA ARG A 79 10.25 2.63 -8.20
C ARG A 79 9.11 3.46 -7.66
N ARG A 80 8.85 4.58 -8.31
CA ARG A 80 7.71 5.44 -7.97
C ARG A 80 6.39 4.75 -8.27
N VAL A 81 5.41 4.92 -7.36
CA VAL A 81 4.09 4.29 -7.45
C VAL A 81 3.00 5.31 -7.79
N ILE A 82 1.87 4.84 -8.30
CA ILE A 82 0.61 5.58 -8.30
C ILE A 82 -0.05 5.28 -6.96
N LEU A 83 -0.09 6.28 -6.07
CA LEU A 83 -0.63 6.14 -4.72
C LEU A 83 -2.12 6.47 -4.71
N ILE A 84 -2.95 5.58 -4.14
CA ILE A 84 -4.34 5.88 -3.77
C ILE A 84 -4.37 6.06 -2.26
N ALA A 85 -4.73 7.28 -1.78
CA ALA A 85 -4.73 7.62 -0.36
C ALA A 85 -5.90 8.50 0.06
N GLY A 86 -6.12 8.57 1.38
CA GLY A 86 -7.17 9.34 2.01
C GLY A 86 -8.21 8.48 2.73
N GLY A 87 -9.08 9.14 3.45
CA GLY A 87 -10.09 8.52 4.29
C GLY A 87 -10.44 9.37 5.51
N TYR A 88 -10.86 8.73 6.61
CA TYR A 88 -11.28 9.37 7.84
C TYR A 88 -10.13 10.05 8.58
N ASP A 89 -10.38 11.25 9.11
CA ASP A 89 -9.42 12.05 9.84
C ASP A 89 -9.34 11.66 11.32
N LYS A 90 -8.22 11.07 11.71
CA LYS A 90 -7.89 10.78 13.13
C LYS A 90 -7.18 11.94 13.83
N HIS A 91 -7.12 13.12 13.20
CA HIS A 91 -6.41 14.32 13.70
C HIS A 91 -4.91 14.09 13.96
N ILE A 92 -4.27 13.28 13.11
CA ILE A 92 -2.83 13.03 13.13
C ILE A 92 -2.13 13.85 12.03
N PRO A 93 -0.83 14.21 12.22
CA PRO A 93 -0.09 14.99 11.23
C PRO A 93 0.22 14.15 9.97
N TYR A 94 0.06 14.79 8.79
CA TYR A 94 0.39 14.21 7.48
C TYR A 94 1.72 14.74 6.91
N ASP A 95 2.31 15.77 7.52
CA ASP A 95 3.56 16.40 7.06
C ASP A 95 4.68 15.40 6.78
N PRO A 96 4.90 14.35 7.59
CA PRO A 96 5.96 13.38 7.33
C PRO A 96 5.80 12.60 6.02
N LEU A 97 4.57 12.55 5.46
CA LEU A 97 4.31 11.86 4.18
C LEU A 97 4.84 12.67 2.99
N GLY A 98 4.84 13.99 3.06
CA GLY A 98 5.22 14.88 1.96
C GLY A 98 6.60 14.58 1.34
N PRO A 99 7.70 14.62 2.13
CA PRO A 99 9.04 14.33 1.62
C PRO A 99 9.15 12.93 0.98
N VAL A 100 8.54 11.92 1.62
CA VAL A 100 8.59 10.55 1.10
C VAL A 100 7.78 10.42 -0.19
N ALA A 101 6.61 11.06 -0.26
CA ALA A 101 5.81 11.07 -1.50
C ALA A 101 6.54 11.75 -2.65
N ALA A 102 7.29 12.82 -2.40
CA ALA A 102 8.10 13.49 -3.41
C ALA A 102 9.09 12.54 -4.11
N ASP A 103 9.68 11.62 -3.35
CA ASP A 103 10.68 10.66 -3.86
C ASP A 103 10.06 9.40 -4.45
N THR A 104 8.94 8.91 -3.86
CA THR A 104 8.42 7.56 -4.12
C THR A 104 7.10 7.52 -4.88
N VAL A 105 6.42 8.66 -5.05
CA VAL A 105 5.12 8.73 -5.73
C VAL A 105 5.26 9.37 -7.11
N LYS A 106 4.70 8.71 -8.13
CA LYS A 106 4.57 9.21 -9.51
C LYS A 106 3.34 10.11 -9.65
N THR A 107 2.24 9.69 -9.05
CA THR A 107 0.95 10.41 -9.04
C THR A 107 0.19 10.03 -7.77
N ALA A 108 -0.41 10.99 -7.09
CA ALA A 108 -1.28 10.74 -5.94
C ALA A 108 -2.76 10.89 -6.35
N ILE A 109 -3.57 9.88 -6.04
CA ILE A 109 -5.03 9.90 -6.21
C ILE A 109 -5.62 9.98 -4.80
N LEU A 110 -6.28 11.10 -4.50
CA LEU A 110 -6.69 11.45 -3.15
C LEU A 110 -8.20 11.52 -3.01
N MET A 111 -8.71 10.94 -1.92
CA MET A 111 -10.15 10.92 -1.61
C MET A 111 -10.41 11.09 -0.12
N GLY A 112 -11.69 11.22 0.24
CA GLY A 112 -12.14 11.27 1.63
C GLY A 112 -11.73 12.53 2.40
N ALA A 113 -12.06 12.55 3.70
CA ALA A 113 -11.93 13.71 4.56
C ALA A 113 -10.48 14.22 4.73
N THR A 114 -9.48 13.33 4.59
CA THR A 114 -8.05 13.69 4.74
C THR A 114 -7.37 14.06 3.42
N GLY A 115 -8.08 13.99 2.30
CA GLY A 115 -7.50 14.27 0.98
C GLY A 115 -6.80 15.63 0.92
N ASP A 116 -7.41 16.70 1.48
CA ASP A 116 -6.84 18.06 1.48
C ASP A 116 -5.56 18.13 2.32
N LYS A 117 -5.54 17.49 3.48
CA LYS A 117 -4.36 17.45 4.37
C LYS A 117 -3.18 16.72 3.74
N ILE A 118 -3.47 15.60 3.06
CA ILE A 118 -2.44 14.83 2.33
C ILE A 118 -1.92 15.65 1.15
N GLU A 119 -2.81 16.31 0.38
CA GLU A 119 -2.41 17.19 -0.71
C GLU A 119 -1.51 18.33 -0.21
N GLN A 120 -1.90 19.00 0.87
CA GLN A 120 -1.11 20.08 1.48
C GLN A 120 0.30 19.59 1.87
N ALA A 121 0.40 18.42 2.52
CA ALA A 121 1.67 17.84 2.90
C ALA A 121 2.55 17.53 1.67
N ILE A 122 1.97 17.00 0.58
CA ILE A 122 2.68 16.72 -0.66
C ILE A 122 3.13 18.01 -1.35
N ARG A 123 2.23 19.00 -1.48
CA ARG A 123 2.51 20.30 -2.12
C ARG A 123 3.60 21.09 -1.42
N ALA A 124 3.76 20.92 -0.12
CA ALA A 124 4.86 21.54 0.64
C ALA A 124 6.25 21.01 0.21
N CYS A 125 6.33 19.89 -0.48
CA CYS A 125 7.58 19.20 -0.83
C CYS A 125 7.76 18.92 -2.32
N SER A 126 6.68 18.95 -3.13
CA SER A 126 6.72 18.50 -4.52
C SER A 126 5.51 18.99 -5.33
N ASP A 127 5.74 19.16 -6.65
CA ASP A 127 4.70 19.44 -7.64
C ASP A 127 4.19 18.17 -8.35
N LEU A 128 4.34 16.99 -7.72
CA LEU A 128 3.86 15.75 -8.33
C LEU A 128 2.36 15.83 -8.67
N PRO A 129 1.92 15.17 -9.75
CA PRO A 129 0.52 15.20 -10.17
C PRO A 129 -0.42 14.64 -9.09
N ILE A 130 -1.50 15.39 -8.80
CA ILE A 130 -2.54 14.99 -7.85
C ILE A 130 -3.89 14.96 -8.57
N VAL A 131 -4.63 13.88 -8.35
CA VAL A 131 -5.99 13.70 -8.85
C VAL A 131 -6.95 13.56 -7.68
N ARG A 132 -7.98 14.41 -7.61
CA ARG A 132 -9.03 14.33 -6.58
C ARG A 132 -10.18 13.50 -7.10
N VAL A 133 -10.65 12.59 -6.27
CA VAL A 133 -11.77 11.68 -6.59
C VAL A 133 -12.73 11.57 -5.40
N LYS A 134 -13.95 11.11 -5.65
CA LYS A 134 -15.01 11.05 -4.63
C LYS A 134 -15.04 9.71 -3.87
N ASN A 135 -14.69 8.62 -4.56
CA ASN A 135 -14.86 7.26 -4.05
C ASN A 135 -13.80 6.31 -4.64
N MET A 136 -13.84 5.05 -4.21
CA MET A 136 -12.88 4.03 -4.62
C MET A 136 -13.03 3.65 -6.11
N GLU A 137 -14.24 3.67 -6.64
CA GLU A 137 -14.52 3.40 -8.06
C GLU A 137 -13.81 4.41 -8.96
N GLU A 138 -13.95 5.71 -8.63
CA GLU A 138 -13.26 6.78 -9.35
C GLU A 138 -11.74 6.67 -9.18
N ALA A 139 -11.27 6.26 -7.99
CA ALA A 139 -9.84 6.09 -7.72
C ALA A 139 -9.22 4.98 -8.56
N VAL A 140 -9.88 3.82 -8.63
CA VAL A 140 -9.43 2.68 -9.46
C VAL A 140 -9.50 3.04 -10.94
N ALA A 141 -10.57 3.70 -11.39
CA ALA A 141 -10.70 4.17 -12.77
C ALA A 141 -9.60 5.19 -13.15
N ALA A 142 -9.30 6.13 -12.26
CA ALA A 142 -8.22 7.10 -12.47
C ALA A 142 -6.85 6.41 -12.53
N ALA A 143 -6.57 5.51 -11.60
CA ALA A 143 -5.32 4.74 -11.59
C ALA A 143 -5.16 3.91 -12.86
N ASN A 144 -6.24 3.24 -13.32
CA ASN A 144 -6.21 2.44 -14.55
C ASN A 144 -5.94 3.26 -15.82
N ARG A 145 -6.43 4.53 -15.87
CA ARG A 145 -6.13 5.42 -17.01
C ARG A 145 -4.70 5.96 -17.00
N LEU A 146 -4.11 6.16 -15.81
CA LEU A 146 -2.80 6.77 -15.64
C LEU A 146 -1.66 5.77 -15.67
N ALA A 147 -1.94 4.52 -15.29
CA ALA A 147 -0.94 3.47 -15.21
C ALA A 147 -0.47 2.99 -16.59
N GLN A 148 0.82 2.77 -16.70
CA GLN A 148 1.50 2.25 -17.87
C GLN A 148 2.18 0.92 -17.51
N ASP A 149 2.60 0.16 -18.53
CA ASP A 149 3.37 -1.08 -18.33
C ASP A 149 4.57 -0.83 -17.40
N GLY A 150 4.75 -1.72 -16.42
CA GLY A 150 5.78 -1.62 -15.40
C GLY A 150 5.41 -0.75 -14.18
N ASP A 151 4.28 -0.02 -14.21
CA ASP A 151 3.84 0.78 -13.05
C ASP A 151 3.32 -0.09 -11.89
N ILE A 152 3.32 0.53 -10.70
CA ILE A 152 2.72 -0.02 -9.50
C ILE A 152 1.58 0.91 -9.07
N VAL A 153 0.38 0.37 -8.88
CA VAL A 153 -0.71 1.03 -8.18
C VAL A 153 -0.73 0.52 -6.74
N PHE A 154 -0.58 1.43 -5.80
CA PHE A 154 -0.51 1.13 -4.37
C PHE A 154 -1.63 1.84 -3.63
N MET A 155 -2.66 1.09 -3.22
CA MET A 155 -3.72 1.60 -2.36
C MET A 155 -3.26 1.46 -0.91
N SER A 156 -2.72 2.56 -0.35
CA SER A 156 -2.28 2.69 1.04
C SER A 156 -2.81 4.01 1.59
N PRO A 157 -3.91 3.98 2.35
CA PRO A 157 -4.75 5.14 2.58
C PRO A 157 -4.14 6.22 3.48
N ALA A 158 -3.12 5.93 4.28
CA ALA A 158 -2.59 6.80 5.32
C ALA A 158 -3.64 7.28 6.36
N SER A 159 -4.87 6.80 6.26
CA SER A 159 -6.04 7.24 7.01
C SER A 159 -6.95 6.06 7.36
N ALA A 160 -7.74 6.19 8.42
CA ALA A 160 -8.79 5.22 8.73
C ALA A 160 -9.87 5.21 7.63
N SER A 161 -10.81 4.27 7.71
CA SER A 161 -11.82 4.06 6.67
C SER A 161 -13.20 4.59 7.03
N PHE A 162 -13.40 5.09 8.24
CA PHE A 162 -14.70 5.32 8.87
C PHE A 162 -15.58 6.41 8.24
N ASP A 163 -15.05 7.16 7.28
CA ASP A 163 -15.82 8.13 6.48
C ASP A 163 -16.62 7.48 5.34
N MET A 164 -16.18 6.30 4.86
CA MET A 164 -16.81 5.61 3.72
C MET A 164 -17.06 4.11 3.97
N TYR A 165 -16.41 3.50 4.98
CA TYR A 165 -16.47 2.06 5.26
C TYR A 165 -16.51 1.80 6.77
N ARG A 166 -17.06 0.67 7.20
CA ARG A 166 -17.12 0.26 8.61
C ARG A 166 -15.73 -0.04 9.19
N ASN A 167 -14.83 -0.59 8.36
CA ASN A 167 -13.48 -0.99 8.74
C ASN A 167 -12.54 -1.04 7.53
N PHE A 168 -11.25 -1.30 7.77
CA PHE A 168 -10.25 -1.37 6.71
C PHE A 168 -10.42 -2.61 5.82
N GLU A 169 -10.97 -3.70 6.35
CA GLU A 169 -11.23 -4.92 5.58
C GLU A 169 -12.29 -4.67 4.50
N GLU A 170 -13.38 -3.99 4.86
CA GLU A 170 -14.43 -3.64 3.89
C GLU A 170 -13.88 -2.75 2.78
N ARG A 171 -13.08 -1.73 3.11
CA ARG A 171 -12.37 -0.89 2.13
C ARG A 171 -11.45 -1.72 1.25
N GLY A 172 -10.64 -2.58 1.83
CA GLY A 172 -9.69 -3.41 1.11
C GLY A 172 -10.37 -4.46 0.21
N ASN A 173 -11.49 -5.03 0.66
CA ASN A 173 -12.30 -5.95 -0.14
C ASN A 173 -12.99 -5.24 -1.30
N HIS A 174 -13.46 -4.01 -1.10
CA HIS A 174 -14.02 -3.19 -2.17
C HIS A 174 -12.98 -2.88 -3.25
N PHE A 175 -11.78 -2.42 -2.85
CA PHE A 175 -10.67 -2.20 -3.78
C PHE A 175 -10.30 -3.50 -4.52
N ARG A 176 -10.16 -4.63 -3.81
CA ARG A 176 -9.89 -5.94 -4.42
C ARG A 176 -10.91 -6.29 -5.48
N ARG A 177 -12.22 -6.17 -5.17
CA ARG A 177 -13.30 -6.47 -6.12
C ARG A 177 -13.15 -5.64 -7.38
N LEU A 178 -13.03 -4.32 -7.27
CA LEU A 178 -12.87 -3.42 -8.41
C LEU A 178 -11.65 -3.77 -9.28
N VAL A 179 -10.52 -4.11 -8.64
CA VAL A 179 -9.30 -4.52 -9.37
C VAL A 179 -9.48 -5.84 -10.09
N MET A 180 -10.15 -6.82 -9.48
CA MET A 180 -10.36 -8.15 -10.06
C MET A 180 -11.40 -8.15 -11.18
N GLU A 181 -12.39 -7.25 -11.12
CA GLU A 181 -13.46 -7.10 -12.12
C GLU A 181 -13.02 -6.29 -13.35
N MET A 182 -11.85 -5.63 -13.34
CA MET A 182 -11.37 -4.93 -14.55
C MET A 182 -11.20 -5.90 -15.72
N GLU A 183 -11.80 -5.58 -16.86
CA GLU A 183 -11.60 -6.32 -18.12
C GLU A 183 -10.11 -6.31 -18.52
N GLU A 184 -9.67 -7.31 -19.29
CA GLU A 184 -8.28 -7.51 -19.74
C GLU A 184 -7.78 -6.32 -20.61
#